data_572183d9a6e12dbaa22abd67e2cb051c
#
_entry.id   572183d9a6e12dbaa22abd67e2cb051c
#
_cell.length_a   1.000
_cell.length_b   1.000
_cell.length_c   1.000
_cell.angle_alpha   90.00
_cell.angle_beta   90.00
_cell.angle_gamma   90.00
#
_symmetry.space_group_name_H-M   'P 1'
#
loop_
_entity.id
_entity.type
_entity.pdbx_description
1 polymer ?
#
loop_
_entity_poly.entity_id
_entity_poly.type
_entity_poly.pdbx_seq_one_letter_code
_entity_poly.pdbx_strand_id
1 'polypeptide(L)'
;MIAMLRTYATFTSSLPDDQQEKDGEIVIPGGRNILGRLHDGLARRGFSVSEIKQHEDYGWCFEIVAPSCRIWCLIQFCEPWLLITDRCGGLLKRLLGVSDDSTHRKVCETFQDIIAEDSSFSELRWFTKAEFEETKGQGGHDKPVK
;
A
#
# COMPACT_ATOMS: atom_id res chain seq x y z
N MET A 1 10.84 -8.92 22.17
CA MET A 1 11.25 -8.14 20.98
C MET A 1 10.05 -7.90 20.07
N ILE A 2 9.76 -6.65 19.80
CA ILE A 2 8.65 -6.29 18.90
C ILE A 2 9.12 -6.47 17.46
N ALA A 3 8.41 -7.27 16.68
CA ALA A 3 8.74 -7.46 15.28
C ALA A 3 8.51 -6.15 14.53
N MET A 4 9.48 -5.75 13.71
CA MET A 4 9.38 -4.55 12.91
C MET A 4 8.43 -4.77 11.75
N LEU A 5 7.46 -3.85 11.60
CA LEU A 5 6.51 -3.89 10.50
C LEU A 5 7.03 -3.03 9.34
N ARG A 6 7.08 -3.64 8.16
CA ARG A 6 7.43 -2.94 6.93
C ARG A 6 6.14 -2.54 6.24
N THR A 7 5.97 -1.24 6.07
CA THR A 7 4.70 -0.65 5.61
C THR A 7 4.73 -0.18 4.16
N TYR A 8 5.88 -0.28 3.50
CA TYR A 8 6.07 0.07 2.09
C TYR A 8 6.36 -1.19 1.30
N ALA A 9 5.72 -1.32 0.14
CA ALA A 9 5.96 -2.45 -0.75
C ALA A 9 6.20 -1.96 -2.17
N THR A 10 7.16 -2.59 -2.85
CA THR A 10 7.38 -2.36 -4.28
C THR A 10 7.11 -3.65 -5.03
N PHE A 11 6.60 -3.53 -6.26
CA PHE A 11 6.33 -4.68 -7.11
C PHE A 11 6.17 -4.23 -8.56
N THR A 12 6.28 -5.18 -9.48
CA THR A 12 6.01 -4.94 -10.90
C THR A 12 4.64 -5.52 -11.24
N SER A 13 4.03 -5.02 -12.32
CA SER A 13 2.72 -5.44 -12.75
C SER A 13 2.66 -5.56 -14.26
N SER A 14 1.98 -6.60 -14.76
CA SER A 14 1.68 -6.78 -16.16
C SER A 14 0.32 -6.20 -16.56
N LEU A 15 -0.41 -5.59 -15.62
CA LEU A 15 -1.68 -4.97 -15.94
C LEU A 15 -1.47 -3.78 -16.88
N PRO A 16 -2.43 -3.52 -17.79
CA PRO A 16 -2.34 -2.40 -18.70
C PRO A 16 -2.22 -1.07 -17.97
N ASP A 17 -1.44 -0.15 -18.54
CA ASP A 17 -1.32 1.21 -18.03
C ASP A 17 -2.63 1.97 -18.26
N ASP A 18 -3.20 2.51 -17.20
CA ASP A 18 -4.42 3.29 -17.24
C ASP A 18 -4.20 4.79 -17.03
N GLN A 19 -2.95 5.23 -17.15
CA GLN A 19 -2.60 6.65 -17.09
C GLN A 19 -3.17 7.41 -18.29
N GLN A 20 -3.69 8.60 -18.03
CA GLN A 20 -4.21 9.46 -19.09
C GLN A 20 -3.41 10.77 -19.15
N GLU A 21 -3.02 11.14 -20.35
CA GLU A 21 -2.25 12.35 -20.59
C GLU A 21 -3.04 13.27 -21.53
N LYS A 22 -2.83 14.57 -21.37
CA LYS A 22 -3.39 15.59 -22.24
C LYS A 22 -2.34 16.70 -22.41
N ASP A 23 -1.98 16.97 -23.67
CA ASP A 23 -0.99 18.00 -24.01
C ASP A 23 0.36 17.78 -23.31
N GLY A 24 0.78 16.51 -23.17
CA GLY A 24 2.03 16.16 -22.54
C GLY A 24 2.01 16.13 -21.01
N GLU A 25 0.87 16.44 -20.41
CA GLU A 25 0.72 16.42 -18.94
C GLU A 25 -0.15 15.26 -18.50
N ILE A 26 0.19 14.67 -17.36
CA ILE A 26 -0.61 13.61 -16.75
C ILE A 26 -1.86 14.26 -16.12
N VAL A 27 -3.03 13.90 -16.64
CA VAL A 27 -4.30 14.39 -16.08
C VAL A 27 -4.93 13.36 -15.16
N ILE A 28 -4.70 12.06 -15.42
CA ILE A 28 -5.12 10.96 -14.55
C ILE A 28 -3.93 10.06 -14.34
N PRO A 29 -3.44 9.91 -13.10
CA PRO A 29 -2.30 9.03 -12.84
C PRO A 29 -2.66 7.57 -13.07
N GLY A 30 -1.67 6.77 -13.43
CA GLY A 30 -1.82 5.33 -13.54
C GLY A 30 -1.93 4.67 -12.17
N GLY A 31 -2.39 3.42 -12.14
CA GLY A 31 -2.44 2.59 -10.94
C GLY A 31 -3.81 2.33 -10.37
N ARG A 32 -4.86 2.92 -10.91
CA ARG A 32 -6.21 2.67 -10.41
C ARG A 32 -6.60 1.20 -10.55
N ASN A 33 -6.27 0.59 -11.68
CA ASN A 33 -6.56 -0.83 -11.91
C ASN A 33 -5.75 -1.73 -10.95
N ILE A 34 -4.52 -1.35 -10.67
CA ILE A 34 -3.67 -2.08 -9.71
C ILE A 34 -4.26 -1.99 -8.31
N LEU A 35 -4.54 -0.77 -7.86
CA LEU A 35 -5.13 -0.57 -6.54
C LEU A 35 -6.51 -1.21 -6.44
N GLY A 36 -7.28 -1.22 -7.53
CA GLY A 36 -8.58 -1.90 -7.60
C GLY A 36 -8.46 -3.39 -7.30
N ARG A 37 -7.44 -4.05 -7.83
CA ARG A 37 -7.18 -5.48 -7.53
C ARG A 37 -6.88 -5.70 -6.06
N LEU A 38 -6.07 -4.83 -5.47
CA LEU A 38 -5.71 -4.92 -4.05
C LEU A 38 -6.92 -4.62 -3.16
N HIS A 39 -7.68 -3.59 -3.52
CA HIS A 39 -8.92 -3.21 -2.84
C HIS A 39 -9.93 -4.35 -2.84
N ASP A 40 -10.20 -4.93 -4.01
CA ASP A 40 -11.12 -6.06 -4.14
C ASP A 40 -10.64 -7.28 -3.37
N GLY A 41 -9.35 -7.55 -3.40
CA GLY A 41 -8.75 -8.65 -2.66
C GLY A 41 -8.95 -8.51 -1.16
N LEU A 42 -8.81 -7.30 -0.62
CA LEU A 42 -9.09 -7.03 0.79
C LEU A 42 -10.57 -7.20 1.12
N ALA A 43 -11.44 -6.65 0.28
CA ALA A 43 -12.88 -6.75 0.49
C ALA A 43 -13.36 -8.20 0.52
N ARG A 44 -12.85 -9.04 -0.37
CA ARG A 44 -13.16 -10.48 -0.41
C ARG A 44 -12.71 -11.20 0.84
N ARG A 45 -11.69 -10.70 1.51
CA ARG A 45 -11.15 -11.30 2.74
C ARG A 45 -11.78 -10.70 4.00
N GLY A 46 -12.85 -9.93 3.85
CA GLY A 46 -13.64 -9.43 4.95
C GLY A 46 -13.22 -8.08 5.52
N PHE A 47 -12.29 -7.39 4.87
CA PHE A 47 -11.92 -6.03 5.29
C PHE A 47 -12.95 -5.02 4.82
N SER A 48 -13.21 -4.02 5.66
CA SER A 48 -14.05 -2.88 5.29
C SER A 48 -13.16 -1.83 4.65
N VAL A 49 -13.44 -1.53 3.38
CA VAL A 49 -12.61 -0.63 2.56
C VAL A 49 -13.44 0.53 2.06
N SER A 50 -12.84 1.72 2.03
CA SER A 50 -13.49 2.90 1.50
C SER A 50 -13.40 2.93 -0.03
N GLU A 51 -14.07 3.90 -0.65
CA GLU A 51 -14.01 4.11 -2.08
C GLU A 51 -12.59 4.51 -2.51
N ILE A 52 -12.17 4.04 -3.67
CA ILE A 52 -10.89 4.43 -4.26
C ILE A 52 -11.00 5.86 -4.78
N LYS A 53 -10.06 6.70 -4.42
CA LYS A 53 -10.01 8.11 -4.83
C LYS A 53 -8.66 8.45 -5.45
N GLN A 54 -8.67 9.38 -6.40
CA GLN A 54 -7.43 9.90 -6.94
C GLN A 54 -6.73 10.73 -5.86
N HIS A 55 -5.43 10.50 -5.69
CA HIS A 55 -4.61 11.28 -4.76
C HIS A 55 -3.72 12.21 -5.57
N GLU A 56 -4.14 13.45 -5.69
CA GLU A 56 -3.45 14.46 -6.49
C GLU A 56 -3.23 13.98 -7.94
N ASP A 57 -2.11 14.29 -8.54
CA ASP A 57 -1.81 13.93 -9.93
C ASP A 57 -0.85 12.74 -10.05
N TYR A 58 -0.55 12.04 -8.96
CA TYR A 58 0.46 10.99 -8.97
C TYR A 58 0.02 9.64 -8.44
N GLY A 59 -1.18 9.50 -7.90
CA GLY A 59 -1.58 8.20 -7.34
C GLY A 59 -3.06 8.05 -7.05
N TRP A 60 -3.39 6.90 -6.47
CA TRP A 60 -4.73 6.53 -6.05
C TRP A 60 -4.68 5.98 -4.64
N CYS A 61 -5.72 6.23 -3.87
CA CYS A 61 -5.75 5.81 -2.47
C CYS A 61 -7.12 5.34 -2.02
N PHE A 62 -7.15 4.62 -0.92
CA PHE A 62 -8.36 4.28 -0.18
C PHE A 62 -7.98 4.04 1.28
N GLU A 63 -8.98 3.89 2.13
CA GLU A 63 -8.76 3.57 3.53
C GLU A 63 -9.37 2.23 3.89
N ILE A 64 -8.70 1.51 4.77
CA ILE A 64 -9.24 0.33 5.43
C ILE A 64 -9.78 0.80 6.76
N VAL A 65 -11.06 0.52 7.03
CA VAL A 65 -11.75 0.95 8.24
C VAL A 65 -11.89 -0.23 9.18
N ALA A 66 -11.15 -0.19 10.27
CA ALA A 66 -11.23 -1.20 11.34
C ALA A 66 -11.85 -0.58 12.60
N PRO A 67 -12.35 -1.38 13.53
CA PRO A 67 -12.98 -0.83 14.75
C PRO A 67 -12.06 0.09 15.55
N SER A 68 -10.77 -0.18 15.59
CA SER A 68 -9.83 0.57 16.42
C SER A 68 -8.92 1.53 15.65
N CYS A 69 -8.89 1.45 14.31
CA CYS A 69 -8.00 2.29 13.54
C CYS A 69 -8.41 2.33 12.07
N ARG A 70 -7.84 3.29 11.36
CA ARG A 70 -7.95 3.38 9.90
C ARG A 70 -6.55 3.26 9.32
N ILE A 71 -6.45 2.60 8.17
CA ILE A 71 -5.19 2.43 7.48
C ILE A 71 -5.34 3.00 6.08
N TRP A 72 -4.52 4.00 5.77
CA TRP A 72 -4.49 4.65 4.48
C TRP A 72 -3.57 3.87 3.55
N CYS A 73 -4.04 3.63 2.32
CA CYS A 73 -3.29 2.89 1.31
C CYS A 73 -3.17 3.75 0.06
N LEU A 74 -1.96 3.95 -0.41
CA LEU A 74 -1.66 4.73 -1.61
C LEU A 74 -0.84 3.89 -2.57
N ILE A 75 -1.22 3.91 -3.86
CA ILE A 75 -0.41 3.35 -4.93
C ILE A 75 0.12 4.49 -5.79
N GLN A 76 1.40 4.44 -6.14
CA GLN A 76 2.00 5.40 -7.06
C GLN A 76 3.11 4.72 -7.87
N PHE A 77 3.37 5.25 -9.06
CA PHE A 77 4.41 4.71 -9.92
C PHE A 77 5.75 5.37 -9.61
N CYS A 78 6.69 4.57 -9.12
CA CYS A 78 8.05 5.01 -8.78
C CYS A 78 9.13 4.17 -9.46
N GLU A 79 8.76 3.40 -10.48
CA GLU A 79 9.63 2.43 -11.18
C GLU A 79 10.39 1.52 -10.20
N PRO A 80 9.79 0.52 -9.58
CA PRO A 80 8.48 -0.08 -9.84
C PRO A 80 7.31 0.60 -9.12
N TRP A 81 6.16 -0.07 -9.08
CA TRP A 81 5.01 0.43 -8.33
C TRP A 81 5.33 0.45 -6.84
N LEU A 82 4.85 1.49 -6.17
CA LEU A 82 5.01 1.64 -4.73
C LEU A 82 3.66 1.67 -4.05
N LEU A 83 3.45 0.74 -3.12
CA LEU A 83 2.29 0.71 -2.24
C LEU A 83 2.74 1.21 -0.87
N ILE A 84 2.11 2.27 -0.41
CA ILE A 84 2.37 2.83 0.92
C ILE A 84 1.15 2.55 1.78
N THR A 85 1.38 2.01 2.96
CA THR A 85 0.32 1.89 3.97
C THR A 85 0.73 2.71 5.18
N ASP A 86 -0.23 3.43 5.75
CA ASP A 86 0.02 4.24 6.92
C ASP A 86 -1.21 4.22 7.83
N ARG A 87 -0.96 4.13 9.11
CA ARG A 87 -2.05 4.12 10.08
C ARG A 87 -2.49 5.55 10.34
N CYS A 88 -3.77 5.83 10.03
CA CYS A 88 -4.39 7.11 10.34
C CYS A 88 -4.81 7.09 11.80
N GLY A 89 -3.88 7.41 12.68
CA GLY A 89 -4.20 7.54 14.09
C GLY A 89 -4.04 8.96 14.52
N GLY A 90 -4.97 9.47 15.30
CA GLY A 90 -4.82 10.76 15.89
C GLY A 90 -3.53 10.83 16.71
N LEU A 91 -2.88 11.98 16.71
CA LEU A 91 -1.71 12.25 17.53
C LEU A 91 -1.94 11.84 18.99
N LEU A 92 -3.18 12.01 19.45
CA LEU A 92 -3.57 11.66 20.82
C LEU A 92 -3.37 10.17 21.12
N LYS A 93 -3.73 9.29 20.19
CA LYS A 93 -3.52 7.85 20.36
C LYS A 93 -2.05 7.48 20.45
N ARG A 94 -1.21 8.17 19.67
CA ARG A 94 0.24 7.98 19.72
C ARG A 94 0.83 8.45 21.05
N LEU A 95 0.35 9.58 21.55
CA LEU A 95 0.82 10.15 22.81
C LEU A 95 0.40 9.31 24.02
N LEU A 96 -0.75 8.64 23.94
CA LEU A 96 -1.23 7.79 25.02
C LEU A 96 -0.61 6.38 25.02
N GLY A 97 0.32 6.12 24.10
CA GLY A 97 0.98 4.83 24.02
C GLY A 97 0.10 3.69 23.52
N VAL A 98 -1.09 4.02 22.97
CA VAL A 98 -1.99 3.03 22.39
C VAL A 98 -1.54 2.79 20.95
N SER A 99 -0.40 2.14 20.78
CA SER A 99 0.13 1.80 19.47
C SER A 99 0.02 0.29 19.26
N ASP A 100 -1.21 -0.15 18.96
CA ASP A 100 -1.43 -1.52 18.55
C ASP A 100 -1.35 -1.56 17.02
N ASP A 101 -0.27 -2.15 16.51
CA ASP A 101 -0.05 -2.30 15.08
C ASP A 101 -0.54 -3.64 14.53
N SER A 102 -1.29 -4.40 15.34
CA SER A 102 -1.74 -5.73 14.93
C SER A 102 -2.64 -5.70 13.69
N THR A 103 -3.54 -4.71 13.60
CA THR A 103 -4.40 -4.54 12.42
C THR A 103 -3.57 -4.16 11.20
N HIS A 104 -2.65 -3.24 11.34
CA HIS A 104 -1.76 -2.82 10.25
C HIS A 104 -0.91 -4.00 9.76
N ARG A 105 -0.38 -4.80 10.69
CA ARG A 105 0.37 -6.01 10.37
C ARG A 105 -0.48 -6.98 9.55
N LYS A 106 -1.70 -7.23 9.99
CA LYS A 106 -2.63 -8.12 9.30
C LYS A 106 -2.92 -7.62 7.89
N VAL A 107 -3.08 -6.32 7.71
CA VAL A 107 -3.29 -5.70 6.40
C VAL A 107 -2.08 -5.93 5.50
N CYS A 108 -0.87 -5.68 5.98
CA CYS A 108 0.33 -5.89 5.18
C CYS A 108 0.53 -7.37 4.82
N GLU A 109 0.29 -8.28 5.75
CA GLU A 109 0.36 -9.71 5.48
C GLU A 109 -0.69 -10.13 4.44
N THR A 110 -1.87 -9.52 4.50
CA THR A 110 -2.94 -9.80 3.53
C THR A 110 -2.56 -9.28 2.14
N PHE A 111 -1.96 -8.09 2.04
CA PHE A 111 -1.43 -7.59 0.76
C PHE A 111 -0.37 -8.54 0.21
N GLN A 112 0.50 -9.05 1.07
CA GLN A 112 1.50 -10.06 0.67
C GLN A 112 0.82 -11.24 -0.02
N ASP A 113 -0.23 -11.77 0.59
CA ASP A 113 -0.96 -12.92 0.05
C ASP A 113 -1.66 -12.57 -1.26
N ILE A 114 -2.34 -11.41 -1.32
CA ILE A 114 -3.04 -10.97 -2.54
C ILE A 114 -2.07 -10.85 -3.70
N ILE A 115 -0.95 -10.19 -3.49
CA ILE A 115 0.06 -9.95 -4.54
C ILE A 115 0.74 -11.26 -4.94
N ALA A 116 1.07 -12.12 -3.97
CA ALA A 116 1.72 -13.40 -4.25
C ALA A 116 0.81 -14.37 -5.02
N GLU A 117 -0.50 -14.29 -4.82
CA GLU A 117 -1.46 -15.17 -5.48
C GLU A 117 -1.88 -14.67 -6.87
N ASP A 118 -1.59 -13.42 -7.21
CA ASP A 118 -1.98 -12.81 -8.49
C ASP A 118 -0.79 -12.81 -9.45
N SER A 119 -0.90 -13.60 -10.53
CA SER A 119 0.17 -13.72 -11.54
C SER A 119 0.45 -12.42 -12.30
N SER A 120 -0.42 -11.42 -12.17
CA SER A 120 -0.19 -10.10 -12.75
C SER A 120 0.87 -9.30 -12.02
N PHE A 121 1.26 -9.72 -10.83
CA PHE A 121 2.25 -9.04 -10.00
C PHE A 121 3.49 -9.91 -9.79
N SER A 122 4.64 -9.27 -9.70
CA SER A 122 5.91 -9.95 -9.45
C SER A 122 6.89 -9.02 -8.74
N GLU A 123 8.01 -9.59 -8.31
CA GLU A 123 9.11 -8.86 -7.69
C GLU A 123 8.69 -8.06 -6.45
N LEU A 124 7.83 -8.63 -5.62
CA LEU A 124 7.36 -7.99 -4.39
C LEU A 124 8.48 -7.89 -3.37
N ARG A 125 8.73 -6.67 -2.89
CA ARG A 125 9.71 -6.40 -1.84
C ARG A 125 9.10 -5.47 -0.81
N TRP A 126 9.47 -5.66 0.44
CA TRP A 126 8.94 -4.89 1.57
C TRP A 126 10.03 -4.07 2.23
N PHE A 127 9.65 -2.88 2.69
CA PHE A 127 10.54 -1.90 3.32
C PHE A 127 9.84 -1.22 4.48
N THR A 128 10.61 -0.82 5.49
CA THR A 128 10.13 0.25 6.37
C THR A 128 10.26 1.57 5.60
N LYS A 129 9.57 2.60 6.05
CA LYS A 129 9.68 3.92 5.43
C LYS A 129 11.13 4.38 5.39
N ALA A 130 11.85 4.24 6.50
CA ALA A 130 13.26 4.63 6.60
C ALA A 130 14.14 3.85 5.62
N GLU A 131 13.95 2.53 5.54
CA GLU A 131 14.69 1.70 4.60
C GLU A 131 14.45 2.12 3.16
N PHE A 132 13.18 2.39 2.81
CA PHE A 132 12.83 2.81 1.46
C PHE A 132 13.50 4.14 1.08
N GLU A 133 13.46 5.11 1.98
CA GLU A 133 14.08 6.42 1.75
C GLU A 133 15.61 6.31 1.64
N GLU A 134 16.23 5.48 2.47
CA GLU A 134 17.68 5.28 2.47
C GLU A 134 18.17 4.56 1.21
N THR A 135 17.49 3.51 0.81
CA THR A 135 17.90 2.67 -0.33
C THR A 135 17.28 3.12 -1.67
N LYS A 136 16.38 4.09 -1.64
CA LYS A 136 15.60 4.54 -2.81
C LYS A 136 14.84 3.39 -3.47
N GLY A 137 14.34 2.49 -2.62
CA GLY A 137 13.54 1.35 -3.08
C GLY A 137 14.34 0.17 -3.61
N GLN A 138 15.65 0.13 -3.38
CA GLN A 138 16.46 -1.00 -3.81
C GLN A 138 16.62 -2.02 -2.68
N GLY A 139 16.65 -3.30 -3.06
CA GLY A 139 16.78 -4.40 -2.12
C GLY A 139 15.45 -4.77 -1.49
N GLY A 140 15.30 -4.47 -0.22
CA GLY A 140 14.07 -4.81 0.51
C GLY A 140 14.06 -6.23 1.03
N HIS A 141 12.90 -6.65 1.51
CA HIS A 141 12.68 -7.93 2.18
C HIS A 141 11.53 -8.70 1.56
N ASP A 142 11.53 -10.01 1.73
CA ASP A 142 10.50 -10.88 1.15
C ASP A 142 9.15 -10.78 1.87
N LYS A 143 9.14 -10.34 3.11
CA LYS A 143 7.95 -10.34 3.96
C LYS A 143 7.76 -8.99 4.65
N PRO A 144 6.50 -8.60 4.95
CA PRO A 144 6.22 -7.35 5.65
C PRO A 144 6.60 -7.38 7.13
N VAL A 145 6.74 -8.58 7.71
CA VAL A 145 7.12 -8.77 9.11
C VAL A 145 8.34 -9.65 9.17
N LYS A 146 9.27 -9.25 10.01
CA LYS A 146 10.49 -10.01 10.20
C LYS A 146 10.23 -11.33 10.92
#